data_528073a8a5133703a304a4cae3e099f3
#
_entry.id   528073a8a5133703a304a4cae3e099f3
#
_cell.length_a   1.000
_cell.length_b   1.000
_cell.length_c   1.000
_cell.angle_alpha   90.00
_cell.angle_beta   90.00
_cell.angle_gamma   90.00
#
_symmetry.space_group_name_H-M   'P 1'
#
loop_
_entity.id
_entity.type
_entity.pdbx_description
1 polymer ?
#
loop_
_entity_poly.entity_id
_entity_poly.type
_entity_poly.pdbx_seq_one_letter_code
_entity_poly.pdbx_strand_id
1 'polypeptide(L)'
;WQANFEVGTAYNDWFNFSASLPGTPLPSNATDLITDAQITLNGHDRFSVRPQTYFRLVQPYQCHTRIPNNFIYVYSFGLRPEEHQPSGTVNMSRIDNAQLKFNMTNIANLPDEGVDWSTQQGRIGIFAPNYNVFRVMSGMGGLAYSN
;
A
#
# COMPACT_ATOMS: atom_id res chain seq x y z
N TRP A 1 1.21 2.91 -9.85
CA TRP A 1 0.59 3.83 -10.80
C TRP A 1 1.60 4.87 -11.21
N GLN A 2 2.12 4.81 -12.40
CA GLN A 2 2.92 5.88 -13.00
C GLN A 2 1.97 6.73 -13.83
N ALA A 3 1.33 7.66 -13.20
CA ALA A 3 0.70 8.74 -13.91
C ALA A 3 1.76 9.78 -14.18
N ASN A 4 2.64 9.51 -15.13
CA ASN A 4 3.49 10.57 -15.63
C ASN A 4 4.22 10.11 -16.82
N PHE A 5 3.56 10.23 -17.92
CA PHE A 5 4.34 10.32 -19.09
C PHE A 5 3.71 11.21 -20.14
N GLU A 6 4.50 12.11 -20.57
CA GLU A 6 4.33 12.90 -21.74
C GLU A 6 3.44 14.14 -21.64
N VAL A 7 3.90 15.13 -20.97
CA VAL A 7 3.99 16.46 -21.58
C VAL A 7 5.05 17.25 -20.85
N GLY A 8 6.24 17.38 -21.38
CA GLY A 8 7.20 18.51 -21.30
C GLY A 8 7.40 19.29 -20.00
N THR A 9 6.99 18.80 -18.84
CA THR A 9 7.18 19.47 -17.56
C THR A 9 8.00 18.58 -16.61
N ALA A 10 9.06 19.15 -16.13
CA ALA A 10 10.15 18.53 -15.37
C ALA A 10 9.79 18.12 -13.94
N TYR A 11 8.65 17.52 -13.73
CA TYR A 11 8.28 17.00 -12.41
C TYR A 11 8.26 15.48 -12.44
N ASN A 12 9.39 14.86 -12.11
CA ASN A 12 9.48 13.43 -11.86
C ASN A 12 8.90 13.12 -10.49
N ASP A 13 7.59 12.98 -10.42
CA ASP A 13 6.89 12.60 -9.19
C ASP A 13 6.69 11.08 -9.14
N TRP A 14 7.79 10.34 -9.17
CA TRP A 14 7.83 8.88 -9.22
C TRP A 14 7.13 8.18 -8.04
N PHE A 15 7.00 8.88 -6.93
CA PHE A 15 6.43 8.35 -5.70
C PHE A 15 5.09 8.98 -5.34
N ASN A 16 4.46 9.65 -6.27
CA ASN A 16 3.10 10.15 -6.08
C ASN A 16 2.08 9.07 -6.45
N PHE A 17 1.39 8.57 -5.44
CA PHE A 17 0.34 7.55 -5.61
C PHE A 17 -1.07 8.13 -5.43
N SER A 18 -1.21 9.44 -5.52
CA SER A 18 -2.51 10.11 -5.49
C SER A 18 -3.19 10.13 -6.86
N ALA A 19 -4.49 10.33 -6.87
CA ALA A 19 -5.22 10.73 -8.06
C ALA A 19 -5.03 12.23 -8.28
N SER A 20 -3.88 12.63 -8.80
CA SER A 20 -3.61 14.00 -9.20
C SER A 20 -3.31 14.06 -10.69
N LEU A 21 -3.64 15.20 -11.29
CA LEU A 21 -3.35 15.46 -12.69
C LEU A 21 -1.85 15.50 -12.96
N PRO A 22 -1.39 14.93 -14.09
CA PRO A 22 -0.03 15.13 -14.55
C PRO A 22 0.29 16.62 -14.69
N GLY A 23 1.39 17.07 -14.10
CA GLY A 23 1.86 18.46 -14.25
C GLY A 23 1.30 19.47 -13.24
N THR A 24 0.42 19.08 -12.33
CA THR A 24 0.04 19.94 -11.21
C THR A 24 0.97 19.68 -10.03
N PRO A 25 1.58 20.73 -9.44
CA PRO A 25 2.36 20.53 -8.23
C PRO A 25 1.44 19.98 -7.12
N LEU A 26 1.87 18.90 -6.45
CA LEU A 26 1.23 18.49 -5.22
C LEU A 26 1.12 19.72 -4.30
N PRO A 27 0.06 19.92 -3.62
CA PRO A 27 -0.94 18.99 -3.14
C PRO A 27 -2.37 19.51 -3.01
N SER A 28 -2.75 20.62 -3.58
CA SER A 28 -4.06 21.19 -3.25
C SER A 28 -5.25 20.34 -3.75
N ASN A 29 -5.02 19.49 -4.75
CA ASN A 29 -6.05 18.66 -5.37
C ASN A 29 -5.74 17.16 -5.38
N ALA A 30 -4.76 16.74 -4.59
CA ALA A 30 -4.44 15.32 -4.47
C ALA A 30 -5.56 14.57 -3.74
N THR A 31 -6.11 13.54 -4.37
CA THR A 31 -7.18 12.72 -3.81
C THR A 31 -6.73 11.27 -3.64
N ASP A 32 -7.35 10.58 -2.71
CA ASP A 32 -7.13 9.16 -2.50
C ASP A 32 -7.76 8.35 -3.65
N LEU A 33 -7.01 7.37 -4.15
CA LEU A 33 -7.50 6.42 -5.17
C LEU A 33 -8.41 5.35 -4.57
N ILE A 34 -8.22 5.02 -3.29
CA ILE A 34 -9.01 4.05 -2.56
C ILE A 34 -9.98 4.79 -1.65
N THR A 35 -11.23 4.38 -1.60
CA THR A 35 -12.22 4.95 -0.68
C THR A 35 -12.26 4.19 0.63
N ASP A 36 -12.21 2.88 0.57
CA ASP A 36 -12.23 2.00 1.72
C ASP A 36 -11.57 0.67 1.39
N ALA A 37 -11.18 -0.06 2.44
CA ALA A 37 -10.61 -1.39 2.28
C ALA A 37 -10.93 -2.30 3.46
N GLN A 38 -10.78 -3.61 3.22
CA GLN A 38 -10.98 -4.68 4.19
C GLN A 38 -10.05 -5.84 3.89
N ILE A 39 -9.54 -6.48 4.93
CA ILE A 39 -8.79 -7.75 4.81
C ILE A 39 -9.63 -8.87 5.40
N THR A 40 -9.79 -9.96 4.66
CA THR A 40 -10.41 -11.19 5.12
C THR A 40 -9.38 -12.33 5.09
N LEU A 41 -9.35 -13.13 6.15
CA LEU A 41 -8.46 -14.27 6.30
C LEU A 41 -9.30 -15.52 6.55
N ASN A 42 -9.20 -16.52 5.68
CA ASN A 42 -10.00 -17.74 5.72
C ASN A 42 -11.51 -17.48 5.82
N GLY A 43 -11.99 -16.45 5.12
CA GLY A 43 -13.41 -16.07 5.13
C GLY A 43 -13.85 -15.23 6.34
N HIS A 44 -12.98 -15.00 7.31
CA HIS A 44 -13.27 -14.14 8.45
C HIS A 44 -12.68 -12.75 8.28
N ASP A 45 -13.45 -11.73 8.60
CA ASP A 45 -12.99 -10.35 8.56
C ASP A 45 -11.92 -10.11 9.63
N ARG A 46 -10.72 -9.73 9.20
CA ARG A 46 -9.65 -9.33 10.12
C ARG A 46 -10.03 -8.04 10.86
N PHE A 47 -10.77 -7.17 10.17
CA PHE A 47 -11.39 -5.95 10.68
C PHE A 47 -12.55 -5.58 9.75
N SER A 48 -13.49 -4.79 10.27
CA SER A 48 -14.60 -4.23 9.46
C SER A 48 -14.05 -3.28 8.41
N VAL A 49 -14.82 -3.05 7.35
CA VAL A 49 -14.47 -2.07 6.32
C VAL A 49 -14.04 -0.74 6.95
N ARG A 50 -12.88 -0.25 6.56
CA ARG A 50 -12.29 1.00 7.05
C ARG A 50 -12.04 1.96 5.91
N PRO A 51 -12.22 3.28 6.15
CA PRO A 51 -11.93 4.30 5.16
C PRO A 51 -10.41 4.39 4.87
N GLN A 52 -10.05 4.93 3.73
CA GLN A 52 -8.67 5.13 3.29
C GLN A 52 -7.80 5.86 4.32
N THR A 53 -8.38 6.82 5.04
CA THR A 53 -7.65 7.59 6.06
C THR A 53 -7.12 6.72 7.19
N TYR A 54 -7.79 5.60 7.48
CA TYR A 54 -7.31 4.65 8.48
C TYR A 54 -5.97 4.04 8.05
N PHE A 55 -5.84 3.62 6.79
CA PHE A 55 -4.62 2.99 6.28
C PHE A 55 -3.52 4.01 5.96
N ARG A 56 -3.89 5.23 5.58
CA ARG A 56 -2.94 6.27 5.20
C ARG A 56 -2.39 7.07 6.38
N LEU A 57 -3.21 7.31 7.40
CA LEU A 57 -2.85 8.17 8.53
C LEU A 57 -2.79 7.42 9.86
N VAL A 58 -3.83 6.67 10.22
CA VAL A 58 -3.94 6.06 11.55
C VAL A 58 -2.94 4.91 11.71
N GLN A 59 -2.87 4.01 10.77
CA GLN A 59 -1.93 2.88 10.82
C GLN A 59 -0.46 3.33 10.85
N PRO A 60 0.00 4.23 9.97
CA PRO A 60 1.36 4.77 10.07
C PRO A 60 1.61 5.51 11.38
N TYR A 61 0.66 6.29 11.88
CA TYR A 61 0.81 6.99 13.16
C TYR A 61 0.99 6.03 14.34
N GLN A 62 0.24 4.94 14.37
CA GLN A 62 0.28 3.96 15.47
C GLN A 62 1.46 3.00 15.41
N CYS A 63 1.84 2.57 14.22
CA CYS A 63 2.77 1.46 14.03
C CYS A 63 4.12 1.87 13.43
N HIS A 64 4.21 3.01 12.77
CA HIS A 64 5.40 3.47 12.06
C HIS A 64 5.94 4.77 12.63
N THR A 65 7.19 5.11 12.27
CA THR A 65 7.86 6.32 12.75
C THR A 65 7.40 7.59 12.04
N ARG A 66 6.86 7.47 10.84
CA ARG A 66 6.42 8.61 10.03
C ARG A 66 5.16 8.27 9.23
N ILE A 67 4.40 9.31 8.91
CA ILE A 67 3.26 9.25 7.98
C ILE A 67 3.78 9.68 6.60
N PRO A 68 3.71 8.80 5.58
CA PRO A 68 4.10 9.17 4.23
C PRO A 68 3.14 10.21 3.62
N ASN A 69 3.70 11.19 2.91
CA ASN A 69 2.88 12.18 2.18
C ASN A 69 2.40 11.68 0.81
N ASN A 70 2.83 10.49 0.41
CA ASN A 70 2.71 10.01 -0.97
C ASN A 70 1.51 9.08 -1.20
N PHE A 71 0.46 9.17 -0.42
CA PHE A 71 -0.76 8.36 -0.56
C PHE A 71 -0.48 6.84 -0.54
N ILE A 72 0.41 6.42 0.33
CA ILE A 72 0.74 5.02 0.58
C ILE A 72 -0.20 4.49 1.66
N TYR A 73 -0.80 3.33 1.41
CA TYR A 73 -1.71 2.67 2.33
C TYR A 73 -0.97 1.53 3.02
N VAL A 74 -1.05 1.49 4.34
CA VAL A 74 -0.30 0.53 5.17
C VAL A 74 -1.24 -0.20 6.10
N TYR A 75 -0.98 -1.48 6.32
CA TYR A 75 -1.57 -2.25 7.40
C TYR A 75 -0.50 -3.12 8.06
N SER A 76 -0.40 -3.05 9.37
CA SER A 76 0.56 -3.83 10.14
C SER A 76 -0.13 -4.97 10.90
N PHE A 77 0.44 -6.17 10.81
CA PHE A 77 0.05 -7.31 11.65
C PHE A 77 0.80 -7.33 13.00
N GLY A 78 1.85 -6.51 13.14
CA GLY A 78 2.62 -6.34 14.36
C GLY A 78 2.43 -4.95 14.96
N LEU A 79 2.79 -4.79 16.23
CA LEU A 79 2.71 -3.52 16.93
C LEU A 79 3.76 -2.51 16.43
N ARG A 80 4.96 -3.00 16.14
CA ARG A 80 6.12 -2.21 15.72
C ARG A 80 6.82 -2.89 14.55
N PRO A 81 6.30 -2.72 13.33
CA PRO A 81 6.80 -3.44 12.15
C PRO A 81 8.20 -3.00 11.70
N GLU A 82 8.68 -1.84 12.15
CA GLU A 82 10.00 -1.31 11.80
C GLU A 82 11.12 -1.84 12.70
N GLU A 83 10.79 -2.51 13.81
CA GLU A 83 11.80 -3.10 14.70
C GLU A 83 12.32 -4.42 14.13
N HIS A 84 13.63 -4.69 14.31
CA HIS A 84 14.25 -5.95 13.90
C HIS A 84 13.72 -7.15 14.69
N GLN A 85 13.33 -6.94 15.95
CA GLN A 85 12.71 -7.97 16.76
C GLN A 85 11.19 -7.97 16.53
N PRO A 86 10.59 -9.11 16.17
CA PRO A 86 9.16 -9.17 15.92
C PRO A 86 8.33 -8.78 17.15
N SER A 87 7.37 -7.90 16.96
CA SER A 87 6.40 -7.46 17.98
C SER A 87 5.00 -8.03 17.76
N GLY A 88 4.89 -9.04 16.94
CA GLY A 88 3.70 -9.73 16.50
C GLY A 88 3.82 -10.06 15.02
N THR A 89 3.34 -11.24 14.64
CA THR A 89 3.42 -11.72 13.26
C THR A 89 2.19 -12.55 12.92
N VAL A 90 1.91 -12.66 11.63
CA VAL A 90 0.91 -13.58 11.11
C VAL A 90 1.61 -14.64 10.26
N ASN A 91 1.27 -15.90 10.49
CA ASN A 91 1.79 -17.00 9.68
C ASN A 91 0.90 -17.21 8.46
N MET A 92 1.25 -16.56 7.35
CA MET A 92 0.49 -16.66 6.10
C MET A 92 0.50 -18.07 5.49
N SER A 93 1.48 -18.93 5.84
CA SER A 93 1.50 -20.32 5.35
C SER A 93 0.38 -21.19 5.94
N ARG A 94 -0.27 -20.73 7.01
CA ARG A 94 -1.42 -21.40 7.61
C ARG A 94 -2.77 -20.79 7.23
N ILE A 95 -2.73 -19.80 6.36
CA ILE A 95 -3.93 -19.11 5.85
C ILE A 95 -4.12 -19.53 4.42
N ASP A 96 -5.15 -20.34 4.17
CA ASP A 96 -5.43 -20.86 2.84
C ASP A 96 -5.97 -19.80 1.90
N ASN A 97 -6.69 -18.82 2.44
CA ASN A 97 -7.30 -17.75 1.66
C ASN A 97 -7.16 -16.40 2.37
N ALA A 98 -6.31 -15.55 1.81
CA ALA A 98 -6.17 -14.16 2.21
C ALA A 98 -6.69 -13.26 1.08
N GLN A 99 -7.65 -12.40 1.39
CA GLN A 99 -8.25 -11.49 0.42
C GLN A 99 -8.12 -10.05 0.92
N LEU A 100 -7.66 -9.19 0.03
CA LEU A 100 -7.75 -7.75 0.17
C LEU A 100 -8.91 -7.26 -0.71
N LYS A 101 -9.93 -6.71 -0.08
CA LYS A 101 -11.06 -6.07 -0.75
C LYS A 101 -10.91 -4.57 -0.59
N PHE A 102 -11.09 -3.82 -1.66
CA PHE A 102 -11.05 -2.37 -1.61
C PHE A 102 -11.97 -1.79 -2.69
N ASN A 103 -12.52 -0.63 -2.40
CA ASN A 103 -13.26 0.17 -3.36
C ASN A 103 -12.37 1.32 -3.84
N MET A 104 -12.44 1.61 -5.12
CA MET A 104 -11.70 2.71 -5.72
C MET A 104 -12.59 3.94 -5.89
N THR A 105 -11.98 5.10 -5.77
CA THR A 105 -12.62 6.36 -6.14
C THR A 105 -13.00 6.30 -7.62
N ASN A 106 -14.18 6.77 -7.95
CA ASN A 106 -14.60 6.85 -9.34
C ASN A 106 -13.80 7.94 -10.04
N ILE A 107 -12.82 7.53 -10.83
CA ILE A 107 -11.89 8.39 -11.55
C ILE A 107 -12.62 9.26 -12.59
N ALA A 108 -13.77 8.79 -13.10
CA ALA A 108 -14.58 9.55 -14.04
C ALA A 108 -15.14 10.88 -13.48
N ASN A 109 -15.16 11.02 -12.14
CA ASN A 109 -15.61 12.26 -11.49
C ASN A 109 -14.44 13.20 -11.11
N LEU A 110 -13.22 12.87 -11.47
CA LEU A 110 -12.12 13.81 -11.32
C LEU A 110 -12.28 14.91 -12.36
N PRO A 111 -12.17 16.19 -11.95
CA PRO A 111 -12.34 17.33 -12.85
C PRO A 111 -11.16 17.36 -13.83
N ASP A 112 -11.34 16.76 -14.97
CA ASP A 112 -10.34 16.76 -16.01
C ASP A 112 -10.97 16.88 -17.40
N GLU A 113 -10.96 18.09 -17.91
CA GLU A 113 -11.33 18.36 -19.29
C GLU A 113 -10.17 17.90 -20.20
N GLY A 114 -10.24 16.69 -20.70
CA GLY A 114 -9.38 16.24 -21.78
C GLY A 114 -8.57 14.96 -21.58
N VAL A 115 -8.67 14.29 -20.43
CA VAL A 115 -8.03 12.98 -20.23
C VAL A 115 -9.05 11.86 -20.40
N ASP A 116 -8.85 11.03 -21.39
CA ASP A 116 -9.63 9.81 -21.56
C ASP A 116 -9.14 8.72 -20.57
N TRP A 117 -9.79 8.65 -19.43
CA TRP A 117 -9.49 7.68 -18.38
C TRP A 117 -9.85 6.25 -18.77
N SER A 118 -10.61 6.03 -19.82
CA SER A 118 -10.98 4.68 -20.27
C SER A 118 -9.79 3.91 -20.83
N THR A 119 -8.77 4.63 -21.29
CA THR A 119 -7.55 4.05 -21.86
C THR A 119 -6.40 3.93 -20.86
N GLN A 120 -6.54 4.52 -19.66
CA GLN A 120 -5.51 4.49 -18.64
C GLN A 120 -5.56 3.18 -17.83
N GLN A 121 -4.45 2.45 -17.84
CA GLN A 121 -4.30 1.24 -17.05
C GLN A 121 -3.71 1.57 -15.68
N GLY A 122 -4.50 1.36 -14.62
CA GLY A 122 -4.01 1.43 -13.24
C GLY A 122 -3.18 0.19 -12.88
N ARG A 123 -2.10 0.40 -12.13
CA ARG A 123 -1.28 -0.68 -11.59
C ARG A 123 -1.28 -0.62 -10.07
N ILE A 124 -1.61 -1.73 -9.42
CA ILE A 124 -1.56 -1.87 -7.97
C ILE A 124 -0.33 -2.69 -7.60
N GLY A 125 0.52 -2.14 -6.75
CA GLY A 125 1.65 -2.85 -6.14
C GLY A 125 1.32 -3.18 -4.68
N ILE A 126 1.39 -4.46 -4.32
CA ILE A 126 1.23 -4.92 -2.93
C ILE A 126 2.59 -5.44 -2.47
N PHE A 127 3.09 -4.87 -1.38
CA PHE A 127 4.35 -5.23 -0.77
C PHE A 127 4.10 -5.81 0.63
N ALA A 128 4.69 -6.94 0.92
CA ALA A 128 4.54 -7.62 2.19
C ALA A 128 5.92 -7.94 2.79
N PRO A 129 6.53 -7.04 3.58
CA PRO A 129 7.74 -7.33 4.32
C PRO A 129 7.53 -8.49 5.29
N ASN A 130 8.46 -9.45 5.29
CA ASN A 130 8.40 -10.66 6.09
C ASN A 130 9.63 -10.79 6.98
N TYR A 131 9.44 -11.44 8.13
CA TYR A 131 10.54 -11.92 8.95
C TYR A 131 11.01 -13.29 8.47
N ASN A 132 12.31 -13.52 8.56
CA ASN A 132 12.91 -14.83 8.35
C ASN A 132 13.99 -15.09 9.40
N VAL A 133 14.38 -16.32 9.58
CA VAL A 133 15.44 -16.72 10.50
C VAL A 133 16.62 -17.20 9.68
N PHE A 134 17.74 -16.49 9.78
CA PHE A 134 19.01 -16.98 9.25
C PHE A 134 19.67 -17.88 10.29
N ARG A 135 19.95 -19.11 9.89
CA ARG A 135 20.56 -20.12 10.77
C ARG A 135 21.93 -20.52 10.22
N VAL A 136 22.90 -20.56 11.11
CA VAL A 136 24.23 -21.07 10.80
C VAL A 136 24.44 -22.36 11.62
N MET A 137 24.73 -23.46 10.94
CA MET A 137 25.04 -24.75 11.54
C MET A 137 26.25 -25.35 10.84
N SER A 138 27.24 -25.77 11.62
CA SER A 138 28.48 -26.41 11.11
C SER A 138 29.16 -25.59 10.01
N GLY A 139 29.19 -24.25 10.14
CA GLY A 139 29.77 -23.36 9.14
C GLY A 139 28.92 -23.10 7.90
N MET A 140 27.76 -23.70 7.80
CA MET A 140 26.83 -23.46 6.68
C MET A 140 25.67 -22.58 7.12
N GLY A 141 25.43 -21.51 6.35
CA GLY A 141 24.31 -20.60 6.55
C GLY A 141 23.11 -20.94 5.66
N GLY A 142 21.91 -20.75 6.20
CA GLY A 142 20.69 -20.93 5.44
C GLY A 142 19.48 -20.24 6.07
N LEU A 143 18.45 -20.01 5.27
CA LEU A 143 17.18 -19.49 5.76
C LEU A 143 16.35 -20.64 6.36
N ALA A 144 15.70 -20.38 7.49
CA ALA A 144 14.83 -21.37 8.10
C ALA A 144 13.51 -21.57 7.35
N TYR A 145 13.02 -20.50 6.71
CA TYR A 145 11.81 -20.53 5.91
C TYR A 145 12.19 -20.26 4.46
N SER A 146 11.85 -21.18 3.56
CA SER A 146 11.97 -20.99 2.13
C SER A 146 10.64 -20.43 1.57
N ASN A 147 10.72 -19.33 0.92
CA ASN A 147 9.59 -18.73 0.19
C ASN A 147 9.73 -19.00 -1.30
#